data_848184a432d48f46efc78974185a8d81
#
_entry.id   848184a432d48f46efc78974185a8d81
#
_cell.length_a   1.000
_cell.length_b   1.000
_cell.length_c   1.000
_cell.angle_alpha   90.00
_cell.angle_beta   90.00
_cell.angle_gamma   90.00
#
_symmetry.space_group_name_H-M   'P 1'
#
loop_
_entity.id
_entity.type
_entity.pdbx_description
1 polymer ?
#
loop_
_entity_poly.entity_id
_entity_poly.type
_entity_poly.pdbx_seq_one_letter_code
_entity_poly.pdbx_strand_id
1 'polypeptide(L)'
;MTTILAPTRGGQRSYPNQDRAAQLAKEQGAELIYLYINDVTFLNQTASPILIDMEAEMEEMGEFLLTMAQDRAAKFGVAAKTIVRQGGFTDVMESVIDEFDVDMVVMGSSGQDDGHTTPDFMAETAQKLADKYGVDVVLLREGEVLETVHS
;
A
#
# COMPACT_ATOMS: atom_id res chain seq x y z
N MET A 1 13.16 -9.08 -12.90
CA MET A 1 12.88 -9.31 -11.48
C MET A 1 11.49 -8.85 -11.14
N THR A 2 10.76 -9.64 -10.40
CA THR A 2 9.40 -9.29 -10.00
C THR A 2 9.41 -8.14 -8.99
N THR A 3 8.48 -7.21 -9.14
CA THR A 3 8.32 -6.10 -8.22
C THR A 3 6.95 -6.18 -7.55
N ILE A 4 6.95 -6.19 -6.22
CA ILE A 4 5.74 -6.25 -5.42
C ILE A 4 5.51 -4.88 -4.77
N LEU A 5 4.31 -4.35 -4.92
CA LEU A 5 3.88 -3.10 -4.30
C LEU A 5 2.90 -3.41 -3.18
N ALA A 6 3.19 -2.93 -1.98
CA ALA A 6 2.36 -3.17 -0.81
C ALA A 6 1.98 -1.84 -0.17
N PRO A 7 0.80 -1.30 -0.50
CA PRO A 7 0.31 -0.13 0.20
C PRO A 7 0.00 -0.48 1.65
N THR A 8 0.36 0.39 2.58
CA THR A 8 0.16 0.16 4.00
C THR A 8 -0.23 1.46 4.69
N ARG A 9 -1.07 1.34 5.70
CA ARG A 9 -1.42 2.48 6.55
C ARG A 9 -0.44 2.67 7.69
N GLY A 10 0.46 1.71 7.88
CA GLY A 10 1.36 1.70 9.02
C GLY A 10 0.64 1.32 10.31
N GLY A 11 1.38 1.31 11.42
CA GLY A 11 0.83 0.96 12.71
C GLY A 11 0.64 -0.54 12.89
N GLN A 12 0.26 -0.92 14.10
CA GLN A 12 0.22 -2.34 14.50
C GLN A 12 -0.78 -3.17 13.71
N ARG A 13 -1.90 -2.57 13.31
CA ARG A 13 -2.91 -3.30 12.53
C ARG A 13 -2.40 -3.74 11.17
N SER A 14 -1.42 -3.01 10.63
CA SER A 14 -0.84 -3.32 9.33
C SER A 14 0.28 -4.34 9.40
N TYR A 15 0.81 -4.64 10.57
CA TYR A 15 1.97 -5.51 10.71
C TYR A 15 1.76 -6.90 10.12
N PRO A 16 0.64 -7.61 10.36
CA PRO A 16 0.47 -8.93 9.74
C PRO A 16 0.51 -8.89 8.22
N ASN A 17 -0.08 -7.87 7.60
CA ASN A 17 -0.08 -7.74 6.15
C ASN A 17 1.30 -7.34 5.63
N GLN A 18 2.01 -6.45 6.35
CA GLN A 18 3.38 -6.09 5.99
C GLN A 18 4.29 -7.32 6.02
N ASP A 19 4.16 -8.13 7.05
CA ASP A 19 4.97 -9.34 7.20
C ASP A 19 4.67 -10.34 6.10
N ARG A 20 3.40 -10.51 5.73
CA ARG A 20 3.02 -11.41 4.64
C ARG A 20 3.59 -10.93 3.31
N ALA A 21 3.54 -9.62 3.05
CA ALA A 21 4.14 -9.06 1.84
C ALA A 21 5.64 -9.34 1.79
N ALA A 22 6.33 -9.20 2.92
CA ALA A 22 7.76 -9.51 2.99
C ALA A 22 8.03 -10.99 2.73
N GLN A 23 7.21 -11.88 3.28
CA GLN A 23 7.33 -13.31 3.04
C GLN A 23 7.14 -13.65 1.56
N LEU A 24 6.13 -13.07 0.92
CA LEU A 24 5.88 -13.28 -0.50
C LEU A 24 7.05 -12.78 -1.35
N ALA A 25 7.60 -11.63 -1.01
CA ALA A 25 8.75 -11.09 -1.72
C ALA A 25 9.97 -12.03 -1.59
N LYS A 26 10.19 -12.55 -0.39
CA LYS A 26 11.28 -13.48 -0.15
C LYS A 26 11.12 -14.77 -0.96
N GLU A 27 9.91 -15.33 -0.94
CA GLU A 27 9.62 -16.58 -1.66
C GLU A 27 9.82 -16.44 -3.17
N GLN A 28 9.49 -15.28 -3.71
CA GLN A 28 9.56 -15.03 -5.15
C GLN A 28 10.88 -14.41 -5.59
N GLY A 29 11.76 -14.07 -4.65
CA GLY A 29 12.96 -13.32 -4.96
C GLY A 29 12.67 -11.97 -5.56
N ALA A 30 11.60 -11.32 -5.10
CA ALA A 30 11.08 -10.08 -5.67
C ALA A 30 11.57 -8.85 -4.92
N GLU A 31 11.56 -7.72 -5.61
CA GLU A 31 11.72 -6.43 -4.95
C GLU A 31 10.40 -6.08 -4.26
N LEU A 32 10.49 -5.48 -3.08
CA LEU A 32 9.31 -5.05 -2.32
C LEU A 32 9.32 -3.55 -2.13
N ILE A 33 8.18 -2.93 -2.40
CA ILE A 33 7.98 -1.49 -2.18
C ILE A 33 6.81 -1.33 -1.23
N TYR A 34 7.05 -0.71 -0.07
CA TYR A 34 5.96 -0.28 0.80
C TYR A 34 5.57 1.15 0.43
N LEU A 35 4.28 1.36 0.26
CA LEU A 35 3.72 2.65 -0.14
C LEU A 35 2.78 3.18 0.95
N TYR A 36 3.01 4.41 1.36
CA TYR A 36 2.10 5.13 2.24
C TYR A 36 1.41 6.23 1.43
N ILE A 37 0.09 6.22 1.42
CA ILE A 37 -0.70 7.18 0.65
C ILE A 37 -1.33 8.19 1.59
N ASN A 38 -0.93 9.46 1.45
CA ASN A 38 -1.57 10.56 2.16
C ASN A 38 -2.73 11.05 1.32
N ASP A 39 -3.95 10.68 1.71
CA ASP A 39 -5.13 11.21 1.06
C ASP A 39 -5.53 12.48 1.81
N VAL A 40 -5.18 13.62 1.25
CA VAL A 40 -5.41 14.92 1.85
C VAL A 40 -6.59 15.66 1.21
N THR A 41 -7.42 14.97 0.46
CA THR A 41 -8.56 15.60 -0.21
C THR A 41 -9.52 16.26 0.79
N PHE A 42 -9.64 15.71 1.99
CA PHE A 42 -10.48 16.28 3.03
C PHE A 42 -9.96 17.65 3.53
N LEU A 43 -8.72 18.00 3.24
CA LEU A 43 -8.11 19.26 3.65
C LEU A 43 -8.34 20.40 2.66
N ASN A 44 -8.93 20.12 1.51
CA ASN A 44 -9.12 21.12 0.45
C ASN A 44 -9.97 22.32 0.86
N GLN A 45 -10.75 22.18 1.93
CA GLN A 45 -11.59 23.26 2.44
C GLN A 45 -10.99 24.00 3.62
N THR A 46 -9.73 23.67 3.94
CA THR A 46 -9.01 24.26 5.08
C THR A 46 -8.18 25.45 4.60
N ALA A 47 -7.93 26.43 5.49
CA ALA A 47 -7.06 27.58 5.20
C ALA A 47 -5.67 27.10 4.84
N SER A 48 -5.08 27.71 3.81
CA SER A 48 -3.83 27.28 3.19
C SER A 48 -2.63 27.08 4.14
N PRO A 49 -2.36 28.00 5.11
CA PRO A 49 -1.22 27.79 5.99
C PRO A 49 -1.35 26.53 6.86
N ILE A 50 -2.56 26.27 7.35
CA ILE A 50 -2.85 25.07 8.15
C ILE A 50 -2.72 23.83 7.28
N LEU A 51 -3.20 23.89 6.06
CA LEU A 51 -3.12 22.79 5.11
C LEU A 51 -1.66 22.37 4.86
N ILE A 52 -0.79 23.32 4.63
CA ILE A 52 0.63 23.04 4.35
C ILE A 52 1.29 22.36 5.55
N ASP A 53 1.03 22.86 6.76
CA ASP A 53 1.60 22.27 7.97
C ASP A 53 1.09 20.85 8.20
N MET A 54 -0.20 20.61 7.97
CA MET A 54 -0.80 19.28 8.13
C MET A 54 -0.24 18.30 7.11
N GLU A 55 -0.08 18.71 5.86
CA GLU A 55 0.49 17.86 4.82
C GLU A 55 1.92 17.46 5.17
N ALA A 56 2.73 18.40 5.65
CA ALA A 56 4.10 18.12 6.03
C ALA A 56 4.18 17.14 7.20
N GLU A 57 3.30 17.30 8.20
CA GLU A 57 3.25 16.40 9.34
C GLU A 57 2.80 15.00 8.94
N MET A 58 1.83 14.88 8.04
CA MET A 58 1.35 13.59 7.55
C MET A 58 2.43 12.88 6.74
N GLU A 59 3.20 13.63 5.97
CA GLU A 59 4.32 13.06 5.21
C GLU A 59 5.39 12.51 6.13
N GLU A 60 5.77 13.28 7.17
CA GLU A 60 6.74 12.82 8.17
C GLU A 60 6.27 11.57 8.90
N MET A 61 4.98 11.54 9.25
CA MET A 61 4.40 10.36 9.89
C MET A 61 4.46 9.15 8.96
N GLY A 62 4.13 9.35 7.68
CA GLY A 62 4.22 8.28 6.70
C GLY A 62 5.62 7.73 6.56
N GLU A 63 6.63 8.60 6.50
CA GLU A 63 8.03 8.19 6.44
C GLU A 63 8.43 7.37 7.66
N PHE A 64 8.01 7.81 8.85
CA PHE A 64 8.30 7.10 10.09
C PHE A 64 7.66 5.70 10.08
N LEU A 65 6.38 5.62 9.70
CA LEU A 65 5.66 4.35 9.67
C LEU A 65 6.25 3.39 8.63
N LEU A 66 6.71 3.92 7.51
CA LEU A 66 7.36 3.11 6.48
C LEU A 66 8.73 2.61 6.93
N THR A 67 9.47 3.41 7.71
CA THR A 67 10.73 2.96 8.27
C THR A 67 10.52 1.74 9.17
N MET A 68 9.44 1.74 9.94
CA MET A 68 9.08 0.59 10.76
C MET A 68 8.73 -0.63 9.92
N ALA A 69 8.00 -0.43 8.82
CA ALA A 69 7.69 -1.52 7.89
C ALA A 69 8.96 -2.08 7.27
N GLN A 70 9.87 -1.21 6.87
CA GLN A 70 11.17 -1.60 6.29
C GLN A 70 12.00 -2.43 7.28
N ASP A 71 12.01 -2.02 8.55
CA ASP A 71 12.71 -2.75 9.61
C ASP A 71 12.11 -4.16 9.79
N ARG A 72 10.79 -4.27 9.72
CA ARG A 72 10.11 -5.56 9.82
C ARG A 72 10.46 -6.47 8.64
N ALA A 73 10.49 -5.93 7.43
CA ALA A 73 10.88 -6.71 6.25
C ALA A 73 12.32 -7.21 6.35
N ALA A 74 13.20 -6.39 6.91
CA ALA A 74 14.60 -6.78 7.11
C ALA A 74 14.74 -8.02 7.98
N LYS A 75 13.82 -8.25 8.91
CA LYS A 75 13.82 -9.46 9.75
C LYS A 75 13.57 -10.73 8.94
N PHE A 76 12.93 -10.60 7.79
CA PHE A 76 12.71 -11.71 6.85
C PHE A 76 13.82 -11.78 5.81
N GLY A 77 14.82 -10.93 5.89
CA GLY A 77 15.90 -10.87 4.91
C GLY A 77 15.54 -10.11 3.64
N VAL A 78 14.52 -9.26 3.70
CA VAL A 78 14.04 -8.48 2.56
C VAL A 78 14.41 -7.02 2.73
N ALA A 79 15.11 -6.45 1.74
CA ALA A 79 15.42 -5.02 1.71
C ALA A 79 14.30 -4.31 0.98
N ALA A 80 13.36 -3.72 1.71
CA ALA A 80 12.21 -3.04 1.12
C ALA A 80 12.53 -1.59 0.80
N LYS A 81 11.95 -1.09 -0.30
CA LYS A 81 11.94 0.33 -0.62
C LYS A 81 10.69 0.95 0.00
N THR A 82 10.73 2.24 0.24
CA THR A 82 9.61 2.96 0.84
C THR A 82 9.30 4.21 0.04
N ILE A 83 8.01 4.48 -0.16
CA ILE A 83 7.52 5.61 -0.94
C ILE A 83 6.34 6.25 -0.23
N VAL A 84 6.35 7.57 -0.11
CA VAL A 84 5.19 8.34 0.35
C VAL A 84 4.65 9.12 -0.84
N ARG A 85 3.34 9.05 -1.07
CA ARG A 85 2.67 9.80 -2.14
C ARG A 85 1.40 10.45 -1.57
N GLN A 86 1.03 11.58 -2.17
CA GLN A 86 -0.22 12.27 -1.84
C GLN A 86 -1.22 12.09 -2.95
N GLY A 87 -2.49 11.93 -2.59
CA GLY A 87 -3.59 11.81 -3.54
C GLY A 87 -4.59 10.75 -3.14
N GLY A 88 -5.55 10.50 -4.02
CA GLY A 88 -6.52 9.43 -3.81
C GLY A 88 -5.91 8.06 -4.03
N PHE A 89 -6.44 7.07 -3.34
CA PHE A 89 -5.88 5.72 -3.35
C PHE A 89 -5.70 5.16 -4.76
N THR A 90 -6.77 5.16 -5.54
CA THR A 90 -6.73 4.56 -6.88
C THR A 90 -5.75 5.27 -7.80
N ASP A 91 -5.79 6.61 -7.82
CA ASP A 91 -4.90 7.40 -8.67
C ASP A 91 -3.43 7.18 -8.33
N VAL A 92 -3.11 7.16 -7.04
CA VAL A 92 -1.73 6.93 -6.58
C VAL A 92 -1.27 5.52 -6.93
N MET A 93 -2.13 4.51 -6.71
CA MET A 93 -1.80 3.13 -7.04
C MET A 93 -1.49 2.98 -8.53
N GLU A 94 -2.34 3.54 -9.39
CA GLU A 94 -2.12 3.48 -10.84
C GLU A 94 -0.79 4.14 -11.24
N SER A 95 -0.51 5.31 -10.67
CA SER A 95 0.71 6.05 -10.96
C SER A 95 1.96 5.26 -10.55
N VAL A 96 1.95 4.68 -9.35
CA VAL A 96 3.11 3.94 -8.83
C VAL A 96 3.31 2.62 -9.59
N ILE A 97 2.23 1.93 -9.91
CA ILE A 97 2.32 0.68 -10.69
C ILE A 97 3.02 0.95 -12.03
N ASP A 98 2.63 2.03 -12.70
CA ASP A 98 3.22 2.40 -13.98
C ASP A 98 4.67 2.87 -13.82
N GLU A 99 4.95 3.70 -12.82
CA GLU A 99 6.29 4.26 -12.61
C GLU A 99 7.35 3.20 -12.32
N PHE A 100 7.00 2.18 -11.54
CA PHE A 100 7.96 1.18 -11.06
C PHE A 100 7.81 -0.18 -11.74
N ASP A 101 7.00 -0.28 -12.78
CA ASP A 101 6.76 -1.55 -13.49
C ASP A 101 6.37 -2.67 -12.52
N VAL A 102 5.39 -2.41 -11.69
CA VAL A 102 4.94 -3.36 -10.67
C VAL A 102 4.29 -4.58 -11.32
N ASP A 103 4.61 -5.76 -10.83
CA ASP A 103 4.06 -7.03 -11.31
C ASP A 103 2.95 -7.56 -10.42
N MET A 104 3.03 -7.29 -9.13
CA MET A 104 2.08 -7.79 -8.14
C MET A 104 1.79 -6.71 -7.10
N VAL A 105 0.53 -6.61 -6.71
CA VAL A 105 0.10 -5.73 -5.62
C VAL A 105 -0.36 -6.62 -4.47
N VAL A 106 0.10 -6.32 -3.25
CA VAL A 106 -0.35 -7.00 -2.04
C VAL A 106 -1.00 -5.95 -1.15
N MET A 107 -2.31 -6.04 -0.97
CA MET A 107 -3.05 -5.02 -0.24
C MET A 107 -3.99 -5.64 0.78
N GLY A 108 -4.22 -4.91 1.87
CA GLY A 108 -5.12 -5.34 2.91
C GLY A 108 -6.58 -5.14 2.51
N SER A 109 -7.42 -6.08 2.92
CA SER A 109 -8.86 -5.95 2.83
C SER A 109 -9.37 -5.92 4.26
N SER A 110 -9.97 -4.79 4.65
CA SER A 110 -10.53 -4.67 5.99
C SER A 110 -11.84 -5.45 6.10
N GLY A 111 -12.05 -6.09 7.23
CA GLY A 111 -13.35 -6.68 7.54
C GLY A 111 -14.32 -5.66 8.10
N GLN A 112 -13.88 -4.43 8.28
CA GLN A 112 -14.70 -3.35 8.85
C GLN A 112 -14.98 -2.30 7.81
N ASP A 113 -16.16 -1.72 7.88
CA ASP A 113 -16.55 -0.62 7.02
C ASP A 113 -15.98 0.68 7.61
N ASP A 114 -14.88 1.15 7.06
CA ASP A 114 -14.27 2.43 7.44
C ASP A 114 -14.22 3.40 6.26
N GLY A 115 -15.20 3.32 5.39
CA GLY A 115 -15.41 4.23 4.28
C GLY A 115 -14.63 3.87 3.03
N HIS A 116 -13.32 4.05 3.06
CA HIS A 116 -12.50 3.89 1.86
C HIS A 116 -11.90 2.49 1.69
N THR A 117 -12.04 1.64 2.69
CA THR A 117 -11.44 0.31 2.67
C THR A 117 -12.45 -0.80 2.95
N THR A 118 -13.69 -0.60 2.47
CA THR A 118 -14.68 -1.67 2.54
C THR A 118 -14.23 -2.85 1.68
N PRO A 119 -14.63 -4.08 2.03
CA PRO A 119 -14.27 -5.24 1.21
C PRO A 119 -14.69 -5.10 -0.25
N ASP A 120 -15.87 -4.55 -0.52
CA ASP A 120 -16.35 -4.35 -1.89
C ASP A 120 -15.48 -3.37 -2.66
N PHE A 121 -15.11 -2.23 -2.02
CA PHE A 121 -14.23 -1.26 -2.65
C PHE A 121 -12.87 -1.87 -2.98
N MET A 122 -12.31 -2.64 -2.06
CA MET A 122 -11.00 -3.26 -2.27
C MET A 122 -11.06 -4.29 -3.39
N ALA A 123 -12.12 -5.10 -3.45
CA ALA A 123 -12.29 -6.09 -4.51
C ALA A 123 -12.44 -5.43 -5.87
N GLU A 124 -13.25 -4.36 -5.97
CA GLU A 124 -13.43 -3.63 -7.22
C GLU A 124 -12.12 -2.97 -7.67
N THR A 125 -11.39 -2.37 -6.73
CA THR A 125 -10.11 -1.75 -7.04
C THR A 125 -9.10 -2.78 -7.51
N ALA A 126 -9.04 -3.94 -6.85
CA ALA A 126 -8.16 -5.04 -7.23
C ALA A 126 -8.43 -5.49 -8.66
N GLN A 127 -9.70 -5.69 -9.00
CA GLN A 127 -10.07 -6.13 -10.34
C GLN A 127 -9.71 -5.08 -11.39
N LYS A 128 -9.96 -3.81 -11.08
CA LYS A 128 -9.62 -2.70 -11.97
C LYS A 128 -8.12 -2.63 -12.25
N LEU A 129 -7.31 -2.75 -11.21
CA LEU A 129 -5.86 -2.72 -11.36
C LEU A 129 -5.35 -3.93 -12.16
N ALA A 130 -5.89 -5.11 -11.87
CA ALA A 130 -5.51 -6.32 -12.59
C ALA A 130 -5.83 -6.21 -14.06
N ASP A 131 -7.02 -5.74 -14.40
CA ASP A 131 -7.48 -5.62 -15.78
C ASP A 131 -6.72 -4.53 -16.55
N LYS A 132 -6.46 -3.40 -15.91
CA LYS A 132 -5.85 -2.26 -16.60
C LYS A 132 -4.34 -2.38 -16.76
N TYR A 133 -3.66 -2.93 -15.77
CA TYR A 133 -2.18 -2.96 -15.75
C TYR A 133 -1.60 -4.36 -15.90
N GLY A 134 -2.42 -5.38 -15.94
CA GLY A 134 -1.94 -6.76 -16.07
C GLY A 134 -1.19 -7.24 -14.83
N VAL A 135 -1.52 -6.69 -13.66
CA VAL A 135 -0.89 -7.09 -12.39
C VAL A 135 -1.76 -8.11 -11.67
N ASP A 136 -1.13 -8.98 -10.89
CA ASP A 136 -1.85 -9.83 -9.95
C ASP A 136 -2.04 -9.05 -8.66
N VAL A 137 -3.22 -9.15 -8.07
CA VAL A 137 -3.51 -8.46 -6.81
C VAL A 137 -3.87 -9.48 -5.74
N VAL A 138 -3.07 -9.51 -4.67
CA VAL A 138 -3.31 -10.38 -3.53
C VAL A 138 -3.99 -9.56 -2.45
N LEU A 139 -5.19 -10.01 -2.04
CA LEU A 139 -5.94 -9.37 -0.97
C LEU A 139 -5.71 -10.14 0.33
N LEU A 140 -5.32 -9.43 1.37
CA LEU A 140 -5.00 -10.00 2.68
C LEU A 140 -5.97 -9.50 3.74
N ARG A 141 -6.20 -10.36 4.73
CA ARG A 141 -6.85 -9.96 5.99
C ARG A 141 -6.04 -10.55 7.14
N GLU A 142 -5.52 -9.67 7.99
CA GLU A 142 -4.71 -10.06 9.15
C GLU A 142 -3.58 -11.03 8.78
N GLY A 143 -2.93 -10.78 7.64
CA GLY A 143 -1.81 -11.59 7.16
C GLY A 143 -2.20 -12.84 6.38
N GLU A 144 -3.49 -13.15 6.29
CA GLU A 144 -3.96 -14.31 5.55
C GLU A 144 -4.44 -13.91 4.15
N VAL A 145 -4.11 -14.73 3.16
CA VAL A 145 -4.56 -14.50 1.79
C VAL A 145 -6.05 -14.83 1.69
N LEU A 146 -6.87 -13.80 1.40
CA LEU A 146 -8.30 -14.00 1.15
C LEU A 146 -8.55 -14.41 -0.29
N GLU A 147 -7.89 -13.74 -1.21
CA GLU A 147 -8.16 -13.89 -2.63
C GLU A 147 -6.97 -13.37 -3.42
N THR A 148 -6.70 -13.98 -4.56
CA THR A 148 -5.75 -13.47 -5.53
C THR A 148 -6.51 -13.19 -6.82
N VAL A 149 -6.48 -11.93 -7.25
CA VAL A 149 -7.11 -11.50 -8.50
C VAL A 149 -6.04 -11.51 -9.58
N HIS A 150 -6.23 -12.34 -10.59
CA HIS A 150 -5.29 -12.45 -11.70
C HIS A 150 -5.71 -11.54 -12.85
N SER A 151 -4.70 -11.05 -13.55
CA SER A 151 -4.94 -10.24 -14.74
C SER A 151 -5.58 -11.05 -15.86
#